data_2537c6aee0af0e3a9af8860b18aa64d4
#
_entry.id   2537c6aee0af0e3a9af8860b18aa64d4
#
_cell.length_a   1.000
_cell.length_b   1.000
_cell.length_c   1.000
_cell.angle_alpha   90.00
_cell.angle_beta   90.00
_cell.angle_gamma   90.00
#
_symmetry.space_group_name_H-M   'P 1'
#
loop_
_entity.id
_entity.type
_entity.pdbx_description
1 polymer ?
#
loop_
_entity_poly.entity_id
_entity_poly.type
_entity_poly.pdbx_seq_one_letter_code
_entity_poly.pdbx_strand_id
1 'polypeptide(L)'
;MKTEVFWSDQFSRSSDLPIVDVFPSNVDVAIVGSGYTGLAAARTLAKAGYLVAVIDQHTIGWGASSRNGGMATPGLKQDIFKIHKKYGLDYACEFWRSSVDAIDLLEQIIIEENIDCDWSRKGHIALAYKQSHYDELPEYAAWIKREMGHEKTVVPREEIRSEIGTNAYYGGLSDESSGGLQPAKYVDGLARAVANHGTILCENTRAEKISRKGAGYEVITSKGALKTKEVIIATNGYTDMLVPGLKRKIFPVGSYIIVTEPLAKDLQEKLSPKQRMFYDSKWFINYFRLTPDGRMLWGGRNDLSTDLDLHESAAILSQQVCAVFPELNDYEFTHTWSGKLGITFDLMPHIGEINGIHYAFGYGGHGLSIATYLGTELGLLISGQKERSPYKEISHQTMFFYRKEPWFLPFAAQYYRLLDWIS
;
A
#
# COMPACT_ATOMS: atom_id res chain seq x y z
N MET A 1 -14.04 20.13 -8.81
CA MET A 1 -13.21 19.01 -8.32
C MET A 1 -12.65 19.35 -6.93
N LYS A 2 -12.94 18.51 -5.89
CA LYS A 2 -12.40 18.66 -4.53
C LYS A 2 -10.96 18.12 -4.48
N THR A 3 -10.10 18.74 -3.70
CA THR A 3 -8.72 18.28 -3.43
C THR A 3 -8.62 17.47 -2.13
N GLU A 4 -9.66 16.72 -1.82
CA GLU A 4 -9.82 15.90 -0.62
C GLU A 4 -9.76 14.41 -0.99
N VAL A 5 -9.44 13.57 -0.01
CA VAL A 5 -9.43 12.12 -0.19
C VAL A 5 -10.88 11.62 -0.30
N PHE A 6 -11.28 11.15 -1.46
CA PHE A 6 -12.61 10.63 -1.71
C PHE A 6 -13.09 9.62 -0.65
N TRP A 7 -12.22 8.66 -0.30
CA TRP A 7 -12.57 7.63 0.68
C TRP A 7 -12.96 8.18 2.04
N SER A 8 -12.28 9.24 2.49
CA SER A 8 -12.57 9.90 3.76
C SER A 8 -13.72 10.90 3.67
N ASP A 9 -13.96 11.50 2.49
CA ASP A 9 -15.10 12.40 2.26
C ASP A 9 -16.43 11.62 2.22
N GLN A 10 -16.41 10.38 1.71
CA GLN A 10 -17.58 9.49 1.65
C GLN A 10 -17.82 8.68 2.94
N PHE A 11 -16.86 8.66 3.85
CA PHE A 11 -16.94 7.91 5.08
C PHE A 11 -16.66 8.79 6.29
N SER A 12 -17.71 9.13 7.02
CA SER A 12 -17.56 9.80 8.30
C SER A 12 -17.02 8.81 9.32
N ARG A 13 -15.80 9.02 9.73
CA ARG A 13 -15.19 8.26 10.82
C ARG A 13 -16.08 8.35 12.07
N SER A 14 -16.25 7.25 12.75
CA SER A 14 -17.05 7.18 13.95
C SER A 14 -16.44 8.01 15.09
N SER A 15 -17.30 8.76 15.78
CA SER A 15 -16.91 9.59 16.93
C SER A 15 -16.61 8.77 18.19
N ASP A 16 -16.88 7.47 18.18
CA ASP A 16 -16.70 6.55 19.32
C ASP A 16 -15.34 5.83 19.34
N LEU A 17 -14.44 6.10 18.37
CA LEU A 17 -13.09 5.57 18.44
C LEU A 17 -12.38 6.15 19.68
N PRO A 18 -11.94 5.30 20.64
CA PRO A 18 -11.43 5.77 21.92
C PRO A 18 -10.01 6.35 21.77
N ILE A 19 -9.95 7.60 21.32
CA ILE A 19 -8.71 8.37 21.29
C ILE A 19 -8.46 8.93 22.68
N VAL A 20 -7.25 8.71 23.22
CA VAL A 20 -6.95 9.17 24.56
C VAL A 20 -6.57 10.66 24.58
N ASP A 21 -7.17 11.41 25.51
CA ASP A 21 -6.79 12.78 25.81
C ASP A 21 -5.57 12.84 26.75
N VAL A 22 -5.47 11.87 27.67
CA VAL A 22 -4.36 11.75 28.62
C VAL A 22 -3.29 10.84 28.03
N PHE A 23 -2.14 11.41 27.74
CA PHE A 23 -1.02 10.66 27.17
C PHE A 23 -0.45 9.64 28.16
N PRO A 24 -0.24 8.38 27.78
CA PRO A 24 0.24 7.36 28.70
C PRO A 24 1.70 7.61 29.11
N SER A 25 2.03 7.29 30.35
CA SER A 25 3.41 7.46 30.86
C SER A 25 4.30 6.23 30.61
N ASN A 26 3.69 5.04 30.46
CA ASN A 26 4.41 3.79 30.32
C ASN A 26 3.59 2.74 29.55
N VAL A 27 4.24 2.02 28.63
CA VAL A 27 3.69 0.89 27.88
C VAL A 27 4.76 -0.18 27.64
N ASP A 28 4.39 -1.35 27.13
CA ASP A 28 5.35 -2.35 26.69
C ASP A 28 5.92 -2.01 25.30
N VAL A 29 5.06 -1.58 24.38
CA VAL A 29 5.46 -1.26 23.00
C VAL A 29 4.88 0.09 22.58
N ALA A 30 5.74 0.98 22.10
CA ALA A 30 5.34 2.22 21.45
C ALA A 30 5.48 2.11 19.92
N ILE A 31 4.40 2.37 19.18
CA ILE A 31 4.36 2.30 17.72
C ILE A 31 4.18 3.72 17.17
N VAL A 32 5.11 4.16 16.32
CA VAL A 32 5.02 5.45 15.61
C VAL A 32 4.50 5.23 14.20
N GLY A 33 3.29 5.74 13.95
CA GLY A 33 2.55 5.58 12.70
C GLY A 33 1.36 4.65 12.84
N SER A 34 0.18 5.18 12.54
CA SER A 34 -1.14 4.52 12.66
C SER A 34 -1.71 4.02 11.33
N GLY A 35 -0.84 3.74 10.36
CA GLY A 35 -1.22 3.08 9.11
C GLY A 35 -1.42 1.56 9.30
N TYR A 36 -1.70 0.85 8.21
CA TYR A 36 -1.92 -0.60 8.24
C TYR A 36 -0.83 -1.36 8.99
N THR A 37 0.46 -1.03 8.77
CA THR A 37 1.58 -1.68 9.46
C THR A 37 1.53 -1.50 10.97
N GLY A 38 1.35 -0.26 11.43
CA GLY A 38 1.34 0.03 12.87
C GLY A 38 0.14 -0.59 13.57
N LEU A 39 -1.04 -0.50 12.96
CA LEU A 39 -2.26 -1.09 13.51
C LEU A 39 -2.23 -2.62 13.49
N ALA A 40 -1.73 -3.24 12.42
CA ALA A 40 -1.59 -4.71 12.37
C ALA A 40 -0.58 -5.24 13.40
N ALA A 41 0.55 -4.53 13.59
CA ALA A 41 1.51 -4.84 14.65
C ALA A 41 0.89 -4.68 16.04
N ALA A 42 0.14 -3.57 16.27
CA ALA A 42 -0.56 -3.31 17.52
C ALA A 42 -1.58 -4.41 17.84
N ARG A 43 -2.38 -4.82 16.83
CA ARG A 43 -3.35 -5.92 16.97
C ARG A 43 -2.67 -7.21 17.44
N THR A 44 -1.59 -7.59 16.76
CA THR A 44 -0.87 -8.84 17.06
C THR A 44 -0.28 -8.81 18.46
N LEU A 45 0.37 -7.70 18.84
CA LEU A 45 0.98 -7.54 20.16
C LEU A 45 -0.07 -7.45 21.27
N ALA A 46 -1.16 -6.71 21.08
CA ALA A 46 -2.23 -6.62 22.07
C ALA A 46 -2.92 -7.99 22.30
N LYS A 47 -3.17 -8.76 21.23
CA LYS A 47 -3.66 -10.16 21.34
C LYS A 47 -2.66 -11.08 22.07
N ALA A 48 -1.38 -10.76 22.04
CA ALA A 48 -0.33 -11.46 22.81
C ALA A 48 -0.17 -10.95 24.25
N GLY A 49 -0.99 -9.98 24.68
CA GLY A 49 -1.02 -9.48 26.06
C GLY A 49 -0.09 -8.29 26.34
N TYR A 50 0.49 -7.67 25.31
CA TYR A 50 1.31 -6.47 25.46
C TYR A 50 0.44 -5.22 25.63
N LEU A 51 0.83 -4.32 26.51
CA LEU A 51 0.28 -2.96 26.55
C LEU A 51 0.92 -2.11 25.45
N VAL A 52 0.12 -1.72 24.45
CA VAL A 52 0.59 -1.04 23.24
C VAL A 52 0.04 0.38 23.17
N ALA A 53 0.88 1.36 22.78
CA ALA A 53 0.44 2.67 22.37
C ALA A 53 0.80 2.92 20.90
N VAL A 54 -0.17 3.35 20.10
CA VAL A 54 0.03 3.83 18.72
C VAL A 54 -0.03 5.34 18.71
N ILE A 55 1.03 5.96 18.20
CA ILE A 55 1.24 7.41 18.19
C ILE A 55 1.25 7.90 16.75
N ASP A 56 0.41 8.87 16.41
CA ASP A 56 0.42 9.49 15.08
C ASP A 56 0.39 11.01 15.16
N GLN A 57 1.16 11.68 14.33
CA GLN A 57 1.20 13.13 14.25
C GLN A 57 -0.07 13.76 13.66
N HIS A 58 -0.88 12.96 12.98
CA HIS A 58 -2.17 13.30 12.39
C HIS A 58 -3.28 12.43 13.01
N THR A 59 -4.44 12.40 12.39
CA THR A 59 -5.50 11.45 12.71
C THR A 59 -5.11 10.02 12.30
N ILE A 60 -5.68 9.01 12.94
CA ILE A 60 -5.42 7.59 12.64
C ILE A 60 -5.63 7.31 11.14
N GLY A 61 -4.65 6.69 10.51
CA GLY A 61 -4.71 6.30 9.10
C GLY A 61 -4.61 7.45 8.09
N TRP A 62 -4.32 8.68 8.52
CA TRP A 62 -4.24 9.85 7.63
C TRP A 62 -3.30 9.68 6.44
N GLY A 63 -2.24 8.89 6.57
CA GLY A 63 -1.24 8.67 5.54
C GLY A 63 -1.75 7.84 4.35
N ALA A 64 -0.85 7.09 3.70
CA ALA A 64 -1.15 6.26 2.52
C ALA A 64 -2.26 5.21 2.75
N SER A 65 -2.54 4.85 4.00
CA SER A 65 -3.52 3.83 4.35
C SER A 65 -4.96 4.22 4.03
N SER A 66 -5.32 5.51 4.10
CA SER A 66 -6.64 5.99 3.65
C SER A 66 -6.64 6.61 2.25
N ARG A 67 -5.48 6.63 1.54
CA ARG A 67 -5.29 7.37 0.28
C ARG A 67 -5.03 6.48 -0.93
N ASN A 68 -4.91 5.16 -0.74
CA ASN A 68 -4.59 4.23 -1.83
C ASN A 68 -5.82 3.84 -2.66
N GLY A 69 -5.62 3.11 -3.76
CA GLY A 69 -6.70 2.67 -4.66
C GLY A 69 -7.56 1.53 -4.12
N GLY A 70 -7.25 1.01 -2.93
CA GLY A 70 -8.01 -0.09 -2.31
C GLY A 70 -7.85 -1.42 -3.05
N MET A 71 -6.67 -1.71 -3.60
CA MET A 71 -6.39 -2.92 -4.39
C MET A 71 -5.34 -3.78 -3.68
N ALA A 72 -5.68 -5.04 -3.38
CA ALA A 72 -4.79 -6.06 -2.86
C ALA A 72 -4.51 -7.09 -3.95
N THR A 73 -3.28 -7.15 -4.44
CA THR A 73 -2.85 -8.01 -5.54
C THR A 73 -1.62 -8.80 -5.15
N PRO A 74 -1.45 -10.07 -5.62
CA PRO A 74 -0.24 -10.84 -5.41
C PRO A 74 1.00 -10.21 -6.04
N GLY A 75 2.16 -10.60 -5.52
CA GLY A 75 3.46 -10.11 -5.97
C GLY A 75 3.95 -8.93 -5.14
N LEU A 76 5.16 -8.48 -5.48
CA LEU A 76 5.84 -7.36 -4.85
C LEU A 76 6.18 -6.30 -5.92
N LYS A 77 6.69 -5.14 -5.48
CA LYS A 77 7.15 -4.13 -6.44
C LYS A 77 8.32 -4.61 -7.29
N GLN A 78 9.23 -5.42 -6.72
CA GLN A 78 10.30 -6.05 -7.48
C GLN A 78 9.74 -7.22 -8.28
N ASP A 79 10.17 -7.29 -9.54
CA ASP A 79 9.82 -8.37 -10.45
C ASP A 79 10.32 -9.73 -9.93
N ILE A 80 9.50 -10.79 -10.06
CA ILE A 80 9.77 -12.11 -9.49
C ILE A 80 11.01 -12.79 -10.10
N PHE A 81 11.28 -12.56 -11.39
CA PHE A 81 12.49 -13.10 -12.03
C PHE A 81 13.75 -12.44 -11.49
N LYS A 82 13.68 -11.13 -11.15
CA LYS A 82 14.79 -10.42 -10.51
C LYS A 82 14.99 -10.89 -9.07
N ILE A 83 13.90 -11.18 -8.35
CA ILE A 83 13.96 -11.78 -7.01
C ILE A 83 14.61 -13.16 -7.10
N HIS A 84 14.15 -14.03 -8.00
CA HIS A 84 14.73 -15.35 -8.25
C HIS A 84 16.21 -15.26 -8.59
N LYS A 85 16.58 -14.39 -9.52
CA LYS A 85 17.99 -14.20 -9.93
C LYS A 85 18.89 -13.74 -8.77
N LYS A 86 18.36 -12.90 -7.87
CA LYS A 86 19.14 -12.28 -6.78
C LYS A 86 19.23 -13.15 -5.53
N TYR A 87 18.14 -13.81 -5.16
CA TYR A 87 17.99 -14.51 -3.89
C TYR A 87 17.81 -16.02 -4.02
N GLY A 88 17.64 -16.54 -5.22
CA GLY A 88 17.37 -17.97 -5.49
C GLY A 88 15.86 -18.30 -5.52
N LEU A 89 15.55 -19.53 -5.95
CA LEU A 89 14.17 -19.98 -6.14
C LEU A 89 13.40 -20.08 -4.81
N ASP A 90 14.05 -20.60 -3.76
CA ASP A 90 13.39 -20.80 -2.45
C ASP A 90 12.87 -19.47 -1.88
N TYR A 91 13.72 -18.42 -1.89
CA TYR A 91 13.30 -17.09 -1.47
C TYR A 91 12.23 -16.48 -2.40
N ALA A 92 12.33 -16.72 -3.72
CA ALA A 92 11.31 -16.26 -4.66
C ALA A 92 9.94 -16.91 -4.34
N CYS A 93 9.93 -18.22 -4.06
CA CYS A 93 8.73 -18.94 -3.62
C CYS A 93 8.19 -18.42 -2.29
N GLU A 94 9.06 -18.16 -1.29
CA GLU A 94 8.64 -17.59 0.00
C GLU A 94 8.01 -16.20 -0.17
N PHE A 95 8.65 -15.29 -0.94
CA PHE A 95 8.12 -13.96 -1.19
C PHE A 95 6.82 -13.97 -2.00
N TRP A 96 6.72 -14.87 -3.01
CA TRP A 96 5.48 -15.02 -3.75
C TRP A 96 4.35 -15.50 -2.84
N ARG A 97 4.57 -16.59 -2.12
CA ARG A 97 3.60 -17.16 -1.19
C ARG A 97 3.15 -16.12 -0.17
N SER A 98 4.09 -15.44 0.48
CA SER A 98 3.75 -14.41 1.47
C SER A 98 2.93 -13.27 0.89
N SER A 99 3.06 -12.96 -0.42
CA SER A 99 2.22 -11.95 -1.07
C SER A 99 0.78 -12.41 -1.27
N VAL A 100 0.55 -13.70 -1.50
CA VAL A 100 -0.78 -14.32 -1.54
C VAL A 100 -1.35 -14.44 -0.13
N ASP A 101 -0.57 -14.98 0.81
CA ASP A 101 -0.94 -15.12 2.23
C ASP A 101 -1.31 -13.76 2.86
N ALA A 102 -0.70 -12.67 2.37
CA ALA A 102 -1.03 -11.32 2.82
C ALA A 102 -2.47 -10.89 2.46
N ILE A 103 -2.99 -11.36 1.33
CA ILE A 103 -4.38 -11.10 0.93
C ILE A 103 -5.33 -11.95 1.77
N ASP A 104 -4.98 -13.21 2.00
CA ASP A 104 -5.77 -14.11 2.83
C ASP A 104 -5.81 -13.65 4.30
N LEU A 105 -4.66 -13.18 4.83
CA LEU A 105 -4.59 -12.59 6.16
C LEU A 105 -5.43 -11.31 6.27
N LEU A 106 -5.41 -10.45 5.24
CA LEU A 106 -6.24 -9.26 5.19
C LEU A 106 -7.73 -9.62 5.31
N GLU A 107 -8.20 -10.57 4.51
CA GLU A 107 -9.58 -11.07 4.54
C GLU A 107 -9.91 -11.72 5.90
N GLN A 108 -8.99 -12.53 6.44
CA GLN A 108 -9.14 -13.12 7.76
C GLN A 108 -9.33 -12.06 8.85
N ILE A 109 -8.52 -10.98 8.85
CA ILE A 109 -8.65 -9.88 9.81
C ILE A 109 -9.99 -9.17 9.64
N ILE A 110 -10.43 -8.92 8.42
CA ILE A 110 -11.74 -8.31 8.12
C ILE A 110 -12.87 -9.13 8.74
N ILE A 111 -12.82 -10.45 8.59
CA ILE A 111 -13.82 -11.37 9.13
C ILE A 111 -13.73 -11.46 10.66
N GLU A 112 -12.54 -11.69 11.22
CA GLU A 112 -12.33 -11.84 12.66
C GLU A 112 -12.74 -10.60 13.46
N GLU A 113 -12.42 -9.40 12.93
CA GLU A 113 -12.71 -8.13 13.61
C GLU A 113 -14.03 -7.50 13.14
N ASN A 114 -14.80 -8.21 12.30
CA ASN A 114 -16.07 -7.75 11.75
C ASN A 114 -16.00 -6.34 11.13
N ILE A 115 -15.01 -6.13 10.25
CA ILE A 115 -14.75 -4.83 9.62
C ILE A 115 -15.61 -4.67 8.36
N ASP A 116 -16.57 -3.75 8.38
CA ASP A 116 -17.34 -3.37 7.18
C ASP A 116 -16.53 -2.37 6.33
N CYS A 117 -15.82 -2.89 5.31
CA CYS A 117 -14.96 -2.10 4.44
C CYS A 117 -15.18 -2.37 2.94
N ASP A 118 -16.35 -2.84 2.55
CA ASP A 118 -16.69 -3.16 1.16
C ASP A 118 -15.70 -4.16 0.52
N TRP A 119 -15.20 -5.13 1.29
CA TRP A 119 -14.27 -6.14 0.80
C TRP A 119 -14.92 -7.03 -0.25
N SER A 120 -14.22 -7.21 -1.38
CA SER A 120 -14.69 -8.04 -2.48
C SER A 120 -13.53 -8.69 -3.23
N ARG A 121 -13.56 -10.01 -3.38
CA ARG A 121 -12.60 -10.80 -4.18
C ARG A 121 -13.12 -11.00 -5.60
N LYS A 122 -12.92 -9.99 -6.47
CA LYS A 122 -13.32 -10.03 -7.89
C LYS A 122 -12.13 -10.24 -8.83
N GLY A 123 -10.95 -10.42 -8.28
CA GLY A 123 -9.72 -10.55 -9.04
C GLY A 123 -9.24 -9.26 -9.69
N HIS A 124 -8.12 -9.35 -10.39
CA HIS A 124 -7.58 -8.25 -11.18
C HIS A 124 -7.12 -8.72 -12.55
N ILE A 125 -6.87 -7.77 -13.44
CA ILE A 125 -6.18 -8.01 -14.71
C ILE A 125 -5.00 -7.04 -14.84
N ALA A 126 -3.81 -7.61 -15.08
CA ALA A 126 -2.66 -6.87 -15.56
C ALA A 126 -2.79 -6.73 -17.09
N LEU A 127 -3.00 -5.50 -17.57
CA LEU A 127 -3.32 -5.19 -18.96
C LEU A 127 -2.04 -4.91 -19.76
N ALA A 128 -1.87 -5.56 -20.89
CA ALA A 128 -0.75 -5.36 -21.79
C ALA A 128 -0.98 -4.09 -22.65
N TYR A 129 -0.19 -3.06 -22.40
CA TYR A 129 -0.27 -1.78 -23.12
C TYR A 129 0.30 -1.84 -24.53
N LYS A 130 1.24 -2.78 -24.80
CA LYS A 130 1.86 -3.04 -26.11
C LYS A 130 1.76 -4.52 -26.48
N GLN A 131 1.89 -4.81 -27.76
CA GLN A 131 1.91 -6.21 -28.24
C GLN A 131 3.07 -6.99 -27.61
N SER A 132 4.27 -6.41 -27.55
CA SER A 132 5.45 -7.02 -26.90
C SER A 132 5.19 -7.43 -25.45
N HIS A 133 4.45 -6.61 -24.69
CA HIS A 133 4.09 -6.95 -23.31
C HIS A 133 3.09 -8.11 -23.23
N TYR A 134 2.20 -8.23 -24.23
CA TYR A 134 1.27 -9.36 -24.32
C TYR A 134 1.99 -10.66 -24.66
N ASP A 135 2.93 -10.60 -25.59
CA ASP A 135 3.67 -11.79 -26.09
C ASP A 135 4.47 -12.49 -24.96
N GLU A 136 4.84 -11.77 -23.90
CA GLU A 136 5.53 -12.33 -22.73
C GLU A 136 4.59 -13.02 -21.72
N LEU A 137 3.28 -12.73 -21.73
CA LEU A 137 2.34 -13.21 -20.71
C LEU A 137 2.18 -14.73 -20.65
N PRO A 138 2.14 -15.50 -21.76
CA PRO A 138 2.00 -16.94 -21.70
C PRO A 138 3.19 -17.62 -21.00
N GLU A 139 4.41 -17.21 -21.30
CA GLU A 139 5.63 -17.75 -20.67
C GLU A 139 5.66 -17.39 -19.18
N TYR A 140 5.35 -16.13 -18.85
CA TYR A 140 5.24 -15.67 -17.45
C TYR A 140 4.21 -16.48 -16.66
N ALA A 141 3.00 -16.68 -17.20
CA ALA A 141 1.94 -17.46 -16.54
C ALA A 141 2.35 -18.92 -16.33
N ALA A 142 2.96 -19.54 -17.34
CA ALA A 142 3.45 -20.92 -17.27
C ALA A 142 4.56 -21.07 -16.21
N TRP A 143 5.47 -20.10 -16.12
CA TRP A 143 6.54 -20.09 -15.12
C TRP A 143 5.98 -19.93 -13.71
N ILE A 144 5.08 -18.96 -13.48
CA ILE A 144 4.40 -18.75 -12.18
C ILE A 144 3.67 -20.02 -11.75
N LYS A 145 2.93 -20.67 -12.65
CA LYS A 145 2.23 -21.92 -12.34
C LYS A 145 3.20 -23.03 -11.94
N ARG A 146 4.29 -23.20 -12.69
CA ARG A 146 5.28 -24.27 -12.46
C ARG A 146 6.08 -24.06 -11.18
N GLU A 147 6.62 -22.84 -10.96
CA GLU A 147 7.56 -22.59 -9.86
C GLU A 147 6.86 -22.15 -8.57
N MET A 148 5.78 -21.35 -8.68
CA MET A 148 5.07 -20.79 -7.54
C MET A 148 3.79 -21.55 -7.17
N GLY A 149 3.33 -22.48 -8.03
CA GLY A 149 2.05 -23.17 -7.84
C GLY A 149 0.82 -22.26 -7.93
N HIS A 150 0.98 -21.05 -8.49
CA HIS A 150 -0.07 -20.02 -8.55
C HIS A 150 -0.62 -19.91 -9.98
N GLU A 151 -1.95 -19.92 -10.10
CA GLU A 151 -2.62 -19.91 -11.40
C GLU A 151 -2.98 -18.49 -11.85
N LYS A 152 -2.59 -18.16 -13.08
CA LYS A 152 -2.97 -16.94 -13.79
C LYS A 152 -3.45 -17.30 -15.17
N THR A 153 -4.47 -16.60 -15.66
CA THR A 153 -5.07 -16.88 -16.97
C THR A 153 -4.75 -15.77 -17.95
N VAL A 154 -4.17 -16.13 -19.09
CA VAL A 154 -3.97 -15.16 -20.18
C VAL A 154 -5.31 -14.88 -20.85
N VAL A 155 -5.66 -13.60 -20.95
CA VAL A 155 -6.86 -13.11 -21.64
C VAL A 155 -6.41 -12.53 -22.98
N PRO A 156 -6.77 -13.18 -24.11
CA PRO A 156 -6.36 -12.71 -25.42
C PRO A 156 -7.12 -11.42 -25.81
N ARG A 157 -6.58 -10.73 -26.82
CA ARG A 157 -7.11 -9.44 -27.27
C ARG A 157 -8.57 -9.51 -27.73
N GLU A 158 -8.94 -10.58 -28.41
CA GLU A 158 -10.29 -10.84 -28.89
C GLU A 158 -11.32 -11.06 -27.78
N GLU A 159 -10.85 -11.50 -26.60
CA GLU A 159 -11.69 -11.75 -25.42
C GLU A 159 -11.64 -10.60 -24.39
N ILE A 160 -10.73 -9.63 -24.53
CA ILE A 160 -10.48 -8.60 -23.51
C ILE A 160 -11.75 -7.79 -23.18
N ARG A 161 -12.66 -7.64 -24.13
CA ARG A 161 -13.92 -6.91 -23.92
C ARG A 161 -14.89 -7.61 -22.98
N SER A 162 -14.72 -8.89 -22.71
CA SER A 162 -15.49 -9.60 -21.68
C SER A 162 -15.03 -9.23 -20.26
N GLU A 163 -13.88 -8.56 -20.14
CA GLU A 163 -13.25 -8.17 -18.87
C GLU A 163 -13.25 -6.65 -18.68
N ILE A 164 -13.04 -5.90 -19.75
CA ILE A 164 -12.90 -4.44 -19.72
C ILE A 164 -13.47 -3.79 -20.99
N GLY A 165 -14.25 -2.76 -20.86
CA GLY A 165 -15.01 -2.10 -21.93
C GLY A 165 -14.21 -1.24 -22.91
N THR A 166 -12.95 -1.61 -23.23
CA THR A 166 -12.08 -0.86 -24.14
C THR A 166 -11.27 -1.78 -25.05
N ASN A 167 -10.78 -1.22 -26.17
CA ASN A 167 -9.82 -1.88 -27.07
C ASN A 167 -8.40 -1.30 -26.93
N ALA A 168 -8.14 -0.49 -25.91
CA ALA A 168 -6.85 0.20 -25.74
C ALA A 168 -5.69 -0.75 -25.40
N TYR A 169 -5.98 -2.01 -25.03
CA TYR A 169 -4.99 -2.99 -24.59
C TYR A 169 -4.92 -4.18 -25.53
N TYR A 170 -3.76 -4.83 -25.56
CA TYR A 170 -3.46 -5.98 -26.42
C TYR A 170 -3.85 -7.32 -25.81
N GLY A 171 -4.45 -7.33 -24.64
CA GLY A 171 -4.82 -8.47 -23.83
C GLY A 171 -4.39 -8.26 -22.38
N GLY A 172 -4.35 -9.33 -21.59
CA GLY A 172 -3.98 -9.20 -20.19
C GLY A 172 -3.77 -10.53 -19.48
N LEU A 173 -3.43 -10.46 -18.22
CA LEU A 173 -3.23 -11.59 -17.33
C LEU A 173 -4.14 -11.47 -16.13
N SER A 174 -5.16 -12.32 -16.00
CA SER A 174 -6.09 -12.32 -14.87
C SER A 174 -5.59 -13.15 -13.71
N ASP A 175 -5.94 -12.70 -12.51
CA ASP A 175 -5.62 -13.36 -11.25
C ASP A 175 -6.80 -13.23 -10.28
N GLU A 176 -7.40 -14.36 -9.92
CA GLU A 176 -8.62 -14.43 -9.11
C GLU A 176 -8.37 -14.25 -7.61
N SER A 177 -7.11 -14.36 -7.15
CA SER A 177 -6.78 -14.28 -5.72
C SER A 177 -6.86 -12.86 -5.15
N SER A 178 -6.97 -11.87 -6.02
CA SER A 178 -6.97 -10.45 -5.66
C SER A 178 -8.31 -9.95 -5.14
N GLY A 179 -8.27 -8.95 -4.27
CA GLY A 179 -9.46 -8.31 -3.75
C GLY A 179 -9.33 -6.80 -3.59
N GLY A 180 -10.47 -6.14 -3.47
CA GLY A 180 -10.56 -4.69 -3.29
C GLY A 180 -11.42 -4.31 -2.10
N LEU A 181 -11.14 -3.15 -1.51
CA LEU A 181 -11.88 -2.60 -0.37
C LEU A 181 -11.91 -1.07 -0.39
N GLN A 182 -12.65 -0.49 0.56
CA GLN A 182 -12.64 0.94 0.85
C GLN A 182 -11.57 1.24 1.92
N PRO A 183 -10.47 1.91 1.55
CA PRO A 183 -9.30 2.08 2.43
C PRO A 183 -9.56 2.79 3.75
N ALA A 184 -10.40 3.85 3.76
CA ALA A 184 -10.68 4.59 4.99
C ALA A 184 -11.54 3.77 5.96
N LYS A 185 -12.51 2.99 5.45
CA LYS A 185 -13.29 2.07 6.27
C LYS A 185 -12.42 0.97 6.88
N TYR A 186 -11.49 0.41 6.09
CA TYR A 186 -10.59 -0.64 6.60
C TYR A 186 -9.67 -0.13 7.69
N VAL A 187 -9.03 1.04 7.52
CA VAL A 187 -8.13 1.58 8.55
C VAL A 187 -8.88 1.97 9.82
N ASP A 188 -10.11 2.50 9.70
CA ASP A 188 -10.97 2.80 10.86
C ASP A 188 -11.38 1.52 11.60
N GLY A 189 -11.84 0.50 10.87
CA GLY A 189 -12.20 -0.80 11.44
C GLY A 189 -11.01 -1.47 12.14
N LEU A 190 -9.81 -1.41 11.54
CA LEU A 190 -8.60 -1.93 12.16
C LEU A 190 -8.21 -1.14 13.42
N ALA A 191 -8.41 0.18 13.42
CA ALA A 191 -8.19 1.01 14.61
C ALA A 191 -9.15 0.66 15.76
N ARG A 192 -10.42 0.38 15.45
CA ARG A 192 -11.39 -0.12 16.44
C ARG A 192 -10.98 -1.49 16.98
N ALA A 193 -10.57 -2.38 16.10
CA ALA A 193 -10.12 -3.71 16.50
C ALA A 193 -8.98 -3.63 17.52
N VAL A 194 -7.95 -2.80 17.26
CA VAL A 194 -6.83 -2.66 18.19
C VAL A 194 -7.26 -1.99 19.51
N ALA A 195 -8.18 -1.02 19.47
CA ALA A 195 -8.73 -0.40 20.67
C ALA A 195 -9.51 -1.42 21.51
N ASN A 196 -10.31 -2.28 20.90
CA ASN A 196 -11.03 -3.37 21.57
C ASN A 196 -10.09 -4.38 22.23
N HIS A 197 -8.87 -4.53 21.72
CA HIS A 197 -7.81 -5.32 22.33
C HIS A 197 -6.97 -4.53 23.36
N GLY A 198 -7.38 -3.32 23.75
CA GLY A 198 -6.73 -2.52 24.80
C GLY A 198 -5.56 -1.68 24.32
N THR A 199 -5.35 -1.52 23.01
CA THR A 199 -4.34 -0.60 22.48
C THR A 199 -4.74 0.85 22.71
N ILE A 200 -3.79 1.66 23.19
CA ILE A 200 -3.95 3.11 23.40
C ILE A 200 -3.67 3.83 22.07
N LEU A 201 -4.65 4.61 21.59
CA LEU A 201 -4.56 5.36 20.35
C LEU A 201 -4.34 6.84 20.61
N CYS A 202 -3.22 7.42 20.13
CA CYS A 202 -2.81 8.81 20.33
C CYS A 202 -2.74 9.54 19.00
N GLU A 203 -3.74 10.33 18.66
CA GLU A 203 -3.78 11.22 17.49
C GLU A 203 -3.19 12.59 17.77
N ASN A 204 -2.84 13.30 16.67
CA ASN A 204 -2.28 14.65 16.73
C ASN A 204 -1.11 14.71 17.74
N THR A 205 -0.33 13.65 17.77
CA THR A 205 0.76 13.41 18.72
C THR A 205 2.02 13.09 17.94
N ARG A 206 2.87 14.07 17.72
CA ARG A 206 4.13 13.89 17.00
C ARG A 206 5.19 13.31 17.93
N ALA A 207 5.80 12.18 17.51
CA ALA A 207 7.03 11.70 18.14
C ALA A 207 8.21 12.58 17.68
N GLU A 208 8.92 13.19 18.63
CA GLU A 208 9.98 14.17 18.36
C GLU A 208 11.37 13.63 18.63
N LYS A 209 11.48 12.73 19.59
CA LYS A 209 12.77 12.11 19.97
C LYS A 209 12.57 10.74 20.58
N ILE A 210 13.46 9.83 20.24
CA ILE A 210 13.55 8.52 20.88
C ILE A 210 14.95 8.40 21.49
N SER A 211 15.02 8.07 22.76
CA SER A 211 16.27 7.93 23.52
C SER A 211 16.28 6.64 24.31
N ARG A 212 17.41 5.93 24.32
CA ARG A 212 17.57 4.74 25.15
C ARG A 212 17.59 5.13 26.64
N LYS A 213 16.83 4.40 27.46
CA LYS A 213 16.73 4.60 28.91
C LYS A 213 16.76 3.24 29.62
N GLY A 214 17.90 2.89 30.18
CA GLY A 214 18.11 1.58 30.77
C GLY A 214 17.94 0.44 29.75
N ALA A 215 17.06 -0.49 30.05
CA ALA A 215 16.74 -1.62 29.17
C ALA A 215 15.71 -1.27 28.06
N GLY A 216 15.06 -0.10 28.12
CA GLY A 216 14.04 0.32 27.17
C GLY A 216 14.31 1.70 26.56
N TYR A 217 13.24 2.41 26.25
CA TYR A 217 13.28 3.70 25.56
C TYR A 217 12.37 4.73 26.25
N GLU A 218 12.69 5.99 26.01
CA GLU A 218 11.82 7.13 26.25
C GLU A 218 11.50 7.78 24.92
N VAL A 219 10.22 7.86 24.59
CA VAL A 219 9.68 8.54 23.40
C VAL A 219 9.12 9.87 23.85
N ILE A 220 9.77 10.96 23.42
CA ILE A 220 9.30 12.32 23.66
C ILE A 220 8.36 12.69 22.51
N THR A 221 7.20 13.21 22.86
CA THR A 221 6.16 13.60 21.89
C THR A 221 5.69 15.04 22.19
N SER A 222 4.92 15.62 21.26
CA SER A 222 4.27 16.92 21.42
C SER A 222 3.28 16.98 22.59
N LYS A 223 2.87 15.84 23.17
CA LYS A 223 1.92 15.76 24.30
C LYS A 223 2.53 15.24 25.60
N GLY A 224 3.79 14.83 25.59
CA GLY A 224 4.46 14.30 26.76
C GLY A 224 5.53 13.25 26.46
N ALA A 225 6.06 12.61 27.49
CA ALA A 225 7.06 11.57 27.38
C ALA A 225 6.47 10.20 27.76
N LEU A 226 6.77 9.19 26.96
CA LEU A 226 6.34 7.80 27.13
C LEU A 226 7.54 6.91 27.34
N LYS A 227 7.56 6.10 28.40
CA LYS A 227 8.53 5.03 28.59
C LYS A 227 8.02 3.74 27.99
N THR A 228 8.90 2.99 27.33
CA THR A 228 8.53 1.74 26.67
C THR A 228 9.70 0.76 26.63
N LYS A 229 9.42 -0.54 26.55
CA LYS A 229 10.45 -1.57 26.35
C LYS A 229 10.89 -1.64 24.89
N GLU A 230 9.93 -1.58 23.96
CA GLU A 230 10.14 -1.73 22.53
C GLU A 230 9.57 -0.52 21.76
N VAL A 231 10.19 -0.20 20.62
CA VAL A 231 9.70 0.84 19.70
C VAL A 231 9.60 0.28 18.30
N ILE A 232 8.46 0.57 17.64
CA ILE A 232 8.23 0.25 16.23
C ILE A 232 8.05 1.54 15.44
N ILE A 233 8.76 1.69 14.32
CA ILE A 233 8.54 2.73 13.33
C ILE A 233 7.77 2.16 12.14
N ALA A 234 6.55 2.63 11.94
CA ALA A 234 5.61 2.18 10.91
C ALA A 234 5.18 3.33 9.97
N THR A 235 6.08 4.28 9.73
CA THR A 235 5.79 5.53 9.00
C THR A 235 5.96 5.44 7.50
N ASN A 236 6.49 4.34 6.95
CA ASN A 236 6.66 4.05 5.51
C ASN A 236 7.15 5.28 4.71
N GLY A 237 6.43 5.72 3.67
CA GLY A 237 6.80 6.87 2.83
C GLY A 237 6.83 8.23 3.56
N TYR A 238 6.35 8.29 4.80
CA TYR A 238 6.38 9.49 5.66
C TYR A 238 7.53 9.48 6.67
N THR A 239 8.45 8.51 6.57
CA THR A 239 9.62 8.42 7.45
C THR A 239 10.49 9.68 7.34
N ASP A 240 10.71 10.33 8.48
CA ASP A 240 11.52 11.54 8.64
C ASP A 240 12.85 11.26 9.37
N MET A 241 13.39 12.26 10.02
CA MET A 241 14.65 12.22 10.75
C MET A 241 14.54 11.74 12.21
N LEU A 242 13.36 11.30 12.66
CA LEU A 242 13.17 10.77 14.03
C LEU A 242 14.16 9.65 14.34
N VAL A 243 14.40 8.76 13.34
CA VAL A 243 15.47 7.74 13.37
C VAL A 243 16.33 7.93 12.12
N PRO A 244 17.42 8.70 12.19
CA PRO A 244 18.19 9.13 11.00
C PRO A 244 18.65 8.01 10.07
N GLY A 245 18.99 6.86 10.61
CA GLY A 245 19.41 5.68 9.84
C GLY A 245 18.30 5.14 8.94
N LEU A 246 17.02 5.29 9.32
CA LEU A 246 15.87 4.82 8.54
C LEU A 246 15.63 5.69 7.33
N LYS A 247 15.71 7.03 7.45
CA LYS A 247 15.50 7.94 6.33
C LYS A 247 16.39 7.61 5.12
N ARG A 248 17.58 7.05 5.35
CA ARG A 248 18.52 6.66 4.28
C ARG A 248 18.13 5.37 3.55
N LYS A 249 17.19 4.61 4.06
CA LYS A 249 16.77 3.30 3.54
C LYS A 249 15.51 3.38 2.68
N ILE A 250 14.74 4.47 2.78
CA ILE A 250 13.47 4.63 2.12
C ILE A 250 13.30 6.06 1.61
N PHE A 251 12.75 6.23 0.43
CA PHE A 251 12.42 7.54 -0.13
C PHE A 251 10.96 7.58 -0.59
N PRO A 252 10.30 8.75 -0.46
CA PRO A 252 8.92 8.92 -0.89
C PRO A 252 8.85 9.10 -2.41
N VAL A 253 7.78 8.54 -3.01
CA VAL A 253 7.37 8.78 -4.39
C VAL A 253 5.89 9.13 -4.40
N GLY A 254 5.50 10.14 -5.17
CA GLY A 254 4.10 10.57 -5.30
C GLY A 254 3.28 9.57 -6.12
N SER A 255 2.02 9.41 -5.74
CA SER A 255 0.98 8.74 -6.52
C SER A 255 -0.29 9.58 -6.42
N TYR A 256 -0.98 9.74 -7.54
CA TYR A 256 -2.12 10.64 -7.70
C TYR A 256 -3.33 9.86 -8.16
N ILE A 257 -4.50 10.25 -7.68
CA ILE A 257 -5.76 9.56 -7.98
C ILE A 257 -6.83 10.61 -8.29
N ILE A 258 -7.68 10.29 -9.25
CA ILE A 258 -8.93 11.00 -9.54
C ILE A 258 -10.10 10.01 -9.46
N VAL A 259 -11.30 10.54 -9.25
CA VAL A 259 -12.52 9.75 -9.27
C VAL A 259 -13.65 10.54 -9.94
N THR A 260 -14.44 9.84 -10.76
CA THR A 260 -15.61 10.44 -11.43
C THR A 260 -16.77 10.64 -10.43
N GLU A 261 -17.83 11.32 -10.88
CA GLU A 261 -19.18 11.14 -10.33
C GLU A 261 -19.67 9.69 -10.52
N PRO A 262 -20.76 9.26 -9.86
CA PRO A 262 -21.33 7.93 -10.09
C PRO A 262 -21.73 7.74 -11.56
N LEU A 263 -21.29 6.64 -12.15
CA LEU A 263 -21.62 6.28 -13.53
C LEU A 263 -23.01 5.63 -13.61
N ALA A 264 -23.67 5.76 -14.75
CA ALA A 264 -24.88 5.00 -15.03
C ALA A 264 -24.59 3.48 -14.98
N LYS A 265 -25.54 2.67 -14.52
CA LYS A 265 -25.33 1.23 -14.31
C LYS A 265 -24.94 0.47 -15.58
N ASP A 266 -25.57 0.79 -16.69
CA ASP A 266 -25.24 0.22 -18.00
C ASP A 266 -23.79 0.53 -18.43
N LEU A 267 -23.31 1.73 -18.10
CA LEU A 267 -21.92 2.10 -18.34
C LEU A 267 -20.96 1.37 -17.39
N GLN A 268 -21.31 1.22 -16.10
CA GLN A 268 -20.53 0.42 -15.16
C GLN A 268 -20.33 -1.02 -15.67
N GLU A 269 -21.44 -1.66 -16.08
CA GLU A 269 -21.43 -3.03 -16.62
C GLU A 269 -20.63 -3.12 -17.93
N LYS A 270 -20.69 -2.09 -18.77
CA LYS A 270 -19.92 -2.01 -20.01
C LYS A 270 -18.42 -1.85 -19.72
N LEU A 271 -18.03 -0.94 -18.80
CA LEU A 271 -16.62 -0.64 -18.54
C LEU A 271 -15.92 -1.73 -17.73
N SER A 272 -16.62 -2.38 -16.81
CA SER A 272 -16.07 -3.45 -15.97
C SER A 272 -17.10 -4.57 -15.74
N PRO A 273 -17.34 -5.44 -16.76
CA PRO A 273 -18.40 -6.47 -16.70
C PRO A 273 -18.30 -7.39 -15.48
N LYS A 274 -17.08 -7.70 -15.03
CA LYS A 274 -16.82 -8.55 -13.87
C LYS A 274 -16.43 -7.78 -12.62
N GLN A 275 -16.50 -6.44 -12.66
CA GLN A 275 -16.12 -5.56 -11.54
C GLN A 275 -14.70 -5.81 -11.02
N ARG A 276 -13.78 -6.15 -11.92
CA ARG A 276 -12.37 -6.39 -11.57
C ARG A 276 -11.62 -5.10 -11.29
N MET A 277 -10.45 -5.28 -10.71
CA MET A 277 -9.43 -4.24 -10.60
C MET A 277 -8.47 -4.38 -11.78
N PHE A 278 -7.89 -3.27 -12.22
CA PHE A 278 -7.02 -3.23 -13.39
C PHE A 278 -5.76 -2.41 -13.10
N TYR A 279 -4.66 -2.82 -13.71
CA TYR A 279 -3.48 -1.97 -13.88
C TYR A 279 -2.81 -2.29 -15.22
N ASP A 280 -2.12 -1.32 -15.81
CA ASP A 280 -1.43 -1.52 -17.08
C ASP A 280 0.07 -1.82 -16.90
N SER A 281 0.71 -2.26 -17.98
CA SER A 281 2.12 -2.66 -18.00
C SER A 281 3.10 -1.49 -18.26
N LYS A 282 2.65 -0.24 -18.16
CA LYS A 282 3.52 0.93 -18.27
C LYS A 282 4.44 1.05 -17.07
N TRP A 283 5.60 1.65 -17.25
CA TRP A 283 6.47 2.04 -16.13
C TRP A 283 5.82 3.13 -15.27
N PHE A 284 5.18 4.13 -15.91
CA PHE A 284 4.22 5.04 -15.26
C PHE A 284 2.84 4.40 -15.25
N ILE A 285 2.72 3.38 -14.42
CA ILE A 285 1.54 2.52 -14.30
C ILE A 285 0.27 3.34 -14.06
N ASN A 286 -0.79 3.01 -14.81
CA ASN A 286 -2.15 3.36 -14.45
C ASN A 286 -2.81 2.18 -13.74
N TYR A 287 -3.57 2.45 -12.69
CA TYR A 287 -4.36 1.44 -11.98
C TYR A 287 -5.75 2.01 -11.72
N PHE A 288 -6.76 1.18 -11.91
CA PHE A 288 -8.12 1.67 -11.85
C PHE A 288 -9.13 0.56 -11.53
N ARG A 289 -10.28 0.97 -11.05
CA ARG A 289 -11.42 0.10 -10.78
C ARG A 289 -12.70 0.92 -10.60
N LEU A 290 -13.85 0.25 -10.61
CA LEU A 290 -15.07 0.84 -10.09
C LEU A 290 -15.04 0.85 -8.55
N THR A 291 -15.50 1.96 -7.97
CA THR A 291 -15.77 2.04 -6.52
C THR A 291 -17.08 1.34 -6.18
N PRO A 292 -17.36 0.99 -4.92
CA PRO A 292 -18.60 0.35 -4.52
C PRO A 292 -19.87 1.13 -4.90
N ASP A 293 -19.79 2.47 -4.95
CA ASP A 293 -20.86 3.37 -5.38
C ASP A 293 -20.88 3.66 -6.90
N GLY A 294 -20.09 2.91 -7.68
CA GLY A 294 -20.14 2.90 -9.15
C GLY A 294 -19.40 4.04 -9.85
N ARG A 295 -18.36 4.60 -9.25
CA ARG A 295 -17.50 5.61 -9.88
C ARG A 295 -16.25 4.96 -10.49
N MET A 296 -15.70 5.55 -11.55
CA MET A 296 -14.38 5.18 -12.03
C MET A 296 -13.32 5.88 -11.18
N LEU A 297 -12.56 5.09 -10.43
CA LEU A 297 -11.33 5.51 -9.77
C LEU A 297 -10.15 5.23 -10.69
N TRP A 298 -9.34 6.25 -10.96
CA TRP A 298 -8.14 6.14 -11.78
C TRP A 298 -6.94 6.73 -11.06
N GLY A 299 -5.93 5.89 -10.83
CA GLY A 299 -4.67 6.29 -10.22
C GLY A 299 -3.52 6.13 -11.18
N GLY A 300 -2.53 6.98 -11.02
CA GLY A 300 -1.35 6.96 -11.87
C GLY A 300 -0.23 7.82 -11.33
N ARG A 301 0.83 7.92 -12.14
CA ARG A 301 1.97 8.79 -11.87
C ARG A 301 2.24 9.64 -13.10
N ASN A 302 2.23 10.95 -12.90
CA ASN A 302 2.63 11.89 -13.97
C ASN A 302 4.12 12.19 -13.86
N ASP A 303 4.64 12.06 -12.65
CA ASP A 303 6.02 12.27 -12.23
C ASP A 303 6.27 11.39 -10.97
N LEU A 304 7.49 11.37 -10.46
CA LEU A 304 7.85 10.72 -9.20
C LEU A 304 7.83 11.69 -8.00
N SER A 305 7.60 12.99 -8.24
CA SER A 305 7.49 14.03 -7.21
C SER A 305 6.31 13.75 -6.27
N THR A 306 6.46 14.15 -5.00
CA THR A 306 5.39 14.11 -4.00
C THR A 306 4.57 15.38 -3.92
N ASP A 307 4.97 16.43 -4.64
CA ASP A 307 4.51 17.81 -4.46
C ASP A 307 4.00 18.46 -5.77
N LEU A 308 3.50 17.63 -6.72
CA LEU A 308 2.82 18.14 -7.91
C LEU A 308 1.50 18.82 -7.53
N ASP A 309 1.17 19.85 -8.27
CA ASP A 309 -0.16 20.47 -8.17
C ASP A 309 -1.25 19.43 -8.48
N LEU A 310 -2.26 19.38 -7.61
CA LEU A 310 -3.32 18.35 -7.71
C LEU A 310 -4.22 18.59 -8.93
N HIS A 311 -4.48 19.84 -9.31
CA HIS A 311 -5.32 20.13 -10.47
C HIS A 311 -4.59 19.86 -11.79
N GLU A 312 -3.30 20.19 -11.88
CA GLU A 312 -2.46 19.84 -13.03
C GLU A 312 -2.36 18.30 -13.17
N SER A 313 -2.10 17.62 -12.07
CA SER A 313 -2.06 16.15 -12.04
C SER A 313 -3.40 15.54 -12.46
N ALA A 314 -4.51 16.08 -11.97
CA ALA A 314 -5.85 15.62 -12.33
C ALA A 314 -6.16 15.83 -13.82
N ALA A 315 -5.75 16.96 -14.41
CA ALA A 315 -5.95 17.20 -15.83
C ALA A 315 -5.23 16.16 -16.71
N ILE A 316 -4.00 15.78 -16.34
CA ILE A 316 -3.25 14.73 -17.05
C ILE A 316 -3.93 13.36 -16.88
N LEU A 317 -4.33 12.99 -15.64
CA LEU A 317 -5.01 11.72 -15.37
C LEU A 317 -6.37 11.65 -16.08
N SER A 318 -7.13 12.76 -16.15
CA SER A 318 -8.40 12.84 -16.89
C SER A 318 -8.20 12.56 -18.37
N GLN A 319 -7.17 13.13 -18.99
CA GLN A 319 -6.83 12.84 -20.39
C GLN A 319 -6.48 11.36 -20.58
N GLN A 320 -5.73 10.76 -19.65
CA GLN A 320 -5.34 9.35 -19.74
C GLN A 320 -6.55 8.42 -19.64
N VAL A 321 -7.46 8.65 -18.68
CA VAL A 321 -8.64 7.79 -18.53
C VAL A 321 -9.61 7.97 -19.71
N CYS A 322 -9.81 9.18 -20.20
CA CYS A 322 -10.67 9.44 -21.36
C CYS A 322 -10.08 8.89 -22.68
N ALA A 323 -8.76 8.79 -22.79
CA ALA A 323 -8.12 8.10 -23.93
C ALA A 323 -8.38 6.58 -23.89
N VAL A 324 -8.53 5.98 -22.71
CA VAL A 324 -8.87 4.55 -22.54
C VAL A 324 -10.39 4.33 -22.63
N PHE A 325 -11.18 5.21 -22.04
CA PHE A 325 -12.65 5.17 -21.98
C PHE A 325 -13.24 6.50 -22.48
N PRO A 326 -13.43 6.68 -23.79
CA PRO A 326 -13.96 7.91 -24.37
C PRO A 326 -15.32 8.32 -23.80
N GLU A 327 -16.12 7.38 -23.34
CA GLU A 327 -17.43 7.61 -22.71
C GLU A 327 -17.33 8.48 -21.44
N LEU A 328 -16.16 8.52 -20.79
CA LEU A 328 -15.95 9.31 -19.57
C LEU A 328 -15.67 10.80 -19.85
N ASN A 329 -15.59 11.23 -21.12
CA ASN A 329 -15.48 12.65 -21.45
C ASN A 329 -16.70 13.48 -20.98
N ASP A 330 -17.85 12.86 -20.90
CA ASP A 330 -19.11 13.51 -20.51
C ASP A 330 -19.39 13.47 -19.00
N TYR A 331 -18.45 12.88 -18.22
CA TYR A 331 -18.58 12.75 -16.77
C TYR A 331 -17.67 13.71 -16.02
N GLU A 332 -18.17 14.23 -14.90
CA GLU A 332 -17.39 15.09 -14.01
C GLU A 332 -16.41 14.27 -13.16
N PHE A 333 -15.15 14.75 -13.05
CA PHE A 333 -14.21 14.26 -12.05
C PHE A 333 -14.40 15.05 -10.76
N THR A 334 -14.88 14.40 -9.72
CA THR A 334 -15.33 15.04 -8.48
C THR A 334 -14.22 15.28 -7.47
N HIS A 335 -13.22 14.38 -7.39
CA HIS A 335 -12.14 14.43 -6.41
C HIS A 335 -10.78 14.15 -7.07
N THR A 336 -9.75 14.74 -6.49
CA THR A 336 -8.34 14.42 -6.75
C THR A 336 -7.55 14.49 -5.45
N TRP A 337 -6.61 13.57 -5.29
CA TRP A 337 -5.72 13.55 -4.12
C TRP A 337 -4.41 12.85 -4.42
N SER A 338 -3.46 12.95 -3.48
CA SER A 338 -2.17 12.27 -3.58
C SER A 338 -1.85 11.48 -2.31
N GLY A 339 -0.91 10.55 -2.44
CA GLY A 339 -0.31 9.82 -1.34
C GLY A 339 1.18 9.58 -1.58
N LYS A 340 1.93 9.34 -0.49
CA LYS A 340 3.37 9.04 -0.55
C LYS A 340 3.59 7.54 -0.47
N LEU A 341 4.14 6.95 -1.53
CA LEU A 341 4.64 5.58 -1.52
C LEU A 341 6.02 5.55 -0.88
N GLY A 342 6.30 4.56 -0.07
CA GLY A 342 7.65 4.29 0.41
C GLY A 342 8.37 3.33 -0.53
N ILE A 343 9.47 3.78 -1.13
CA ILE A 343 10.29 2.99 -2.06
C ILE A 343 11.66 2.74 -1.45
N THR A 344 12.11 1.50 -1.49
CA THR A 344 13.46 1.05 -1.14
C THR A 344 14.33 0.94 -2.39
N PHE A 345 15.65 0.98 -2.25
CA PHE A 345 16.56 0.94 -3.40
C PHE A 345 16.61 -0.41 -4.12
N ASP A 346 16.17 -1.47 -3.46
CA ASP A 346 16.05 -2.80 -4.06
C ASP A 346 14.61 -3.16 -4.43
N LEU A 347 13.68 -2.23 -4.25
CA LEU A 347 12.25 -2.39 -4.50
C LEU A 347 11.58 -3.51 -3.67
N MET A 348 12.24 -3.97 -2.60
CA MET A 348 11.72 -4.98 -1.69
C MET A 348 11.14 -4.35 -0.43
N PRO A 349 10.07 -4.92 0.15
CA PRO A 349 9.67 -4.60 1.51
C PRO A 349 10.69 -5.16 2.51
N HIS A 350 10.84 -4.51 3.64
CA HIS A 350 11.77 -4.94 4.69
C HIS A 350 11.15 -4.86 6.08
N ILE A 351 11.46 -5.85 6.90
CA ILE A 351 11.45 -5.79 8.36
C ILE A 351 12.90 -5.60 8.83
N GLY A 352 13.14 -4.79 9.83
CA GLY A 352 14.48 -4.60 10.34
C GLY A 352 14.52 -3.94 11.69
N GLU A 353 15.76 -3.69 12.13
CA GLU A 353 16.08 -3.08 13.41
C GLU A 353 17.25 -2.12 13.25
N ILE A 354 17.21 -0.98 13.90
CA ILE A 354 18.33 -0.04 14.05
C ILE A 354 18.40 0.39 15.51
N ASN A 355 19.53 0.08 16.16
CA ASN A 355 19.78 0.40 17.58
C ASN A 355 18.66 -0.12 18.51
N GLY A 356 18.09 -1.28 18.21
CA GLY A 356 16.98 -1.88 18.96
C GLY A 356 15.61 -1.28 18.62
N ILE A 357 15.51 -0.34 17.67
CA ILE A 357 14.24 0.21 17.19
C ILE A 357 13.81 -0.59 15.96
N HIS A 358 12.67 -1.24 16.05
CA HIS A 358 12.10 -2.06 14.99
C HIS A 358 11.40 -1.21 13.91
N TYR A 359 11.36 -1.72 12.68
CA TYR A 359 10.63 -1.08 11.59
C TYR A 359 10.13 -2.09 10.56
N ALA A 360 9.06 -1.72 9.84
CA ALA A 360 8.62 -2.39 8.63
C ALA A 360 8.13 -1.35 7.62
N PHE A 361 8.66 -1.40 6.37
CA PHE A 361 8.30 -0.45 5.30
C PHE A 361 8.80 -0.89 3.91
N GLY A 362 8.55 -0.05 2.87
CA GLY A 362 9.08 -0.26 1.52
C GLY A 362 8.16 -1.03 0.58
N TYR A 363 6.85 -0.93 0.75
CA TYR A 363 5.85 -1.72 0.02
C TYR A 363 5.71 -1.38 -1.46
N GLY A 364 6.25 -0.26 -1.92
CA GLY A 364 6.39 0.09 -3.33
C GLY A 364 5.09 0.21 -4.16
N GLY A 365 3.93 0.33 -3.51
CA GLY A 365 2.61 0.37 -4.16
C GLY A 365 1.74 -0.87 -3.86
N HIS A 366 2.28 -1.95 -3.30
CA HIS A 366 1.55 -3.16 -2.89
C HIS A 366 1.15 -3.13 -1.39
N GLY A 367 1.01 -1.93 -0.81
CA GLY A 367 0.94 -1.74 0.63
C GLY A 367 -0.37 -2.15 1.30
N LEU A 368 -1.47 -2.40 0.59
CA LEU A 368 -2.72 -2.73 1.25
C LEU A 368 -2.61 -4.06 2.02
N SER A 369 -2.26 -5.13 1.35
CA SER A 369 -2.08 -6.45 1.97
C SER A 369 -0.70 -6.59 2.63
N ILE A 370 0.39 -6.23 1.94
CA ILE A 370 1.77 -6.41 2.43
C ILE A 370 2.06 -5.60 3.70
N ALA A 371 1.51 -4.39 3.86
CA ALA A 371 1.73 -3.60 5.07
C ALA A 371 1.01 -4.22 6.29
N THR A 372 -0.20 -4.75 6.08
CA THR A 372 -0.94 -5.51 7.11
C THR A 372 -0.16 -6.78 7.48
N TYR A 373 0.31 -7.52 6.48
CA TYR A 373 1.09 -8.74 6.68
C TYR A 373 2.40 -8.47 7.44
N LEU A 374 3.22 -7.51 7.00
CA LEU A 374 4.49 -7.22 7.66
C LEU A 374 4.33 -6.58 9.03
N GLY A 375 3.25 -5.85 9.28
CA GLY A 375 2.88 -5.39 10.62
C GLY A 375 2.58 -6.57 11.54
N THR A 376 1.80 -7.54 11.08
CA THR A 376 1.51 -8.78 11.80
C THR A 376 2.78 -9.60 12.04
N GLU A 377 3.61 -9.82 11.01
CA GLU A 377 4.90 -10.50 11.12
C GLU A 377 5.80 -9.87 12.19
N LEU A 378 5.90 -8.54 12.17
CA LEU A 378 6.70 -7.81 13.15
C LEU A 378 6.19 -8.00 14.58
N GLY A 379 4.87 -7.98 14.76
CA GLY A 379 4.25 -8.29 16.05
C GLY A 379 4.54 -9.70 16.53
N LEU A 380 4.47 -10.70 15.64
CA LEU A 380 4.81 -12.10 15.93
C LEU A 380 6.29 -12.30 16.29
N LEU A 381 7.21 -11.59 15.59
CA LEU A 381 8.65 -11.63 15.88
C LEU A 381 8.96 -11.02 17.25
N ILE A 382 8.36 -9.88 17.60
CA ILE A 382 8.59 -9.20 18.88
C ILE A 382 7.99 -10.00 20.04
N SER A 383 6.82 -10.63 19.85
CA SER A 383 6.19 -11.47 20.88
C SER A 383 6.83 -12.86 21.01
N GLY A 384 7.79 -13.21 20.16
CA GLY A 384 8.44 -14.52 20.17
C GLY A 384 7.56 -15.67 19.63
N GLN A 385 6.43 -15.36 19.00
CA GLN A 385 5.54 -16.35 18.38
C GLN A 385 6.02 -16.79 16.99
N LYS A 386 6.99 -16.07 16.42
CA LYS A 386 7.68 -16.40 15.18
C LYS A 386 9.17 -16.10 15.31
N GLU A 387 10.01 -16.97 14.76
CA GLU A 387 11.46 -16.84 14.89
C GLU A 387 12.12 -16.15 13.69
N ARG A 388 11.55 -16.30 12.47
CA ARG A 388 12.12 -15.77 11.23
C ARG A 388 11.09 -15.13 10.32
N SER A 389 11.58 -14.20 9.48
CA SER A 389 10.83 -13.66 8.34
C SER A 389 11.78 -13.41 7.18
N PRO A 390 11.46 -13.82 5.94
CA PRO A 390 12.31 -13.59 4.78
C PRO A 390 12.57 -12.09 4.54
N TYR A 391 11.64 -11.24 4.94
CA TYR A 391 11.76 -9.78 4.86
C TYR A 391 12.76 -9.17 5.87
N LYS A 392 13.12 -9.91 6.93
CA LYS A 392 14.17 -9.52 7.91
C LYS A 392 15.53 -10.04 7.51
N GLU A 393 15.59 -11.14 6.76
CA GLU A 393 16.84 -11.82 6.39
C GLU A 393 17.56 -11.15 5.22
N ILE A 394 16.84 -10.48 4.35
CA ILE A 394 17.43 -9.77 3.21
C ILE A 394 18.09 -8.44 3.62
N SER A 395 19.25 -8.15 3.03
CA SER A 395 19.98 -6.91 3.31
C SER A 395 19.22 -5.68 2.84
N HIS A 396 18.89 -4.80 3.77
CA HIS A 396 18.24 -3.53 3.48
C HIS A 396 19.26 -2.46 3.03
N GLN A 397 19.33 -2.23 1.73
CA GLN A 397 20.34 -1.40 1.08
C GLN A 397 20.16 0.09 1.34
N THR A 398 21.29 0.82 1.33
CA THR A 398 21.32 2.28 1.32
C THR A 398 22.22 2.75 0.19
N MET A 399 21.98 3.94 -0.34
CA MET A 399 22.86 4.54 -1.35
C MET A 399 23.64 5.71 -0.73
N PHE A 400 24.93 5.80 -1.05
CA PHE A 400 25.83 6.82 -0.49
C PHE A 400 25.41 8.25 -0.84
N PHE A 401 24.75 8.45 -1.99
CA PHE A 401 24.31 9.74 -2.50
C PHE A 401 22.96 10.22 -1.90
N TYR A 402 22.20 9.33 -1.22
CA TYR A 402 20.91 9.67 -0.63
C TYR A 402 21.01 9.86 0.88
N ARG A 403 20.64 11.03 1.37
CA ARG A 403 20.65 11.34 2.81
C ARG A 403 19.32 11.83 3.36
N LYS A 404 18.68 12.79 2.69
CA LYS A 404 17.42 13.43 3.14
C LYS A 404 16.39 13.55 2.02
N GLU A 405 16.74 14.27 0.96
CA GLU A 405 15.85 14.56 -0.15
C GLU A 405 16.19 13.68 -1.38
N PRO A 406 15.18 13.10 -2.04
CA PRO A 406 15.39 12.21 -3.18
C PRO A 406 15.63 13.02 -4.48
N TRP A 407 16.66 13.85 -4.51
CA TRP A 407 17.05 14.75 -5.59
C TRP A 407 17.21 14.06 -6.96
N PHE A 408 17.39 12.75 -6.97
CA PHE A 408 17.56 11.93 -8.18
C PHE A 408 16.23 11.59 -8.88
N LEU A 409 15.08 11.81 -8.23
CA LEU A 409 13.76 11.41 -8.78
C LEU A 409 13.43 12.07 -10.14
N PRO A 410 13.74 13.35 -10.40
CA PRO A 410 13.50 13.93 -11.73
C PRO A 410 14.26 13.19 -12.85
N PHE A 411 15.50 12.78 -12.59
CA PHE A 411 16.28 12.00 -13.55
C PHE A 411 15.70 10.60 -13.75
N ALA A 412 15.30 9.94 -12.66
CA ALA A 412 14.62 8.65 -12.73
C ALA A 412 13.29 8.75 -13.51
N ALA A 413 12.53 9.84 -13.33
CA ALA A 413 11.29 10.06 -14.06
C ALA A 413 11.53 10.18 -15.58
N GLN A 414 12.56 10.91 -16.01
CA GLN A 414 12.92 11.01 -17.43
C GLN A 414 13.35 9.66 -18.01
N TYR A 415 14.12 8.88 -17.24
CA TYR A 415 14.51 7.53 -17.65
C TYR A 415 13.31 6.60 -17.84
N TYR A 416 12.34 6.59 -16.92
CA TYR A 416 11.14 5.77 -17.04
C TYR A 416 10.22 6.21 -18.18
N ARG A 417 10.12 7.53 -18.47
CA ARG A 417 9.41 8.03 -19.65
C ARG A 417 10.03 7.54 -20.95
N LEU A 418 11.37 7.54 -21.00
CA LEU A 418 12.08 6.99 -22.15
C LEU A 418 11.79 5.48 -22.32
N LEU A 419 11.79 4.71 -21.22
CA LEU A 419 11.45 3.30 -21.27
C LEU A 419 10.01 3.08 -21.79
N ASP A 420 9.01 3.84 -21.32
CA ASP A 420 7.63 3.75 -21.81
C ASP A 420 7.52 4.06 -23.32
N TRP A 421 8.44 4.84 -23.86
CA TRP A 421 8.45 5.16 -25.27
C TRP A 421 9.11 4.05 -26.12
N ILE A 422 10.22 3.46 -25.67
CA ILE A 422 11.03 2.51 -26.44
C ILE A 422 10.69 1.02 -26.20
N SER A 423 10.09 0.64 -25.04
CA SER A 423 9.74 -0.76 -24.67
C SER A 423 8.55 -1.32 -25.40
#